data_b378faff68162d12e4b939adc5b9fe27
#
_entry.id   b378faff68162d12e4b939adc5b9fe27
#
_cell.length_a   1.000
_cell.length_b   1.000
_cell.length_c   1.000
_cell.angle_alpha   90.00
_cell.angle_beta   90.00
_cell.angle_gamma   90.00
#
_symmetry.space_group_name_H-M   'P 1'
#
loop_
_entity.id
_entity.type
_entity.pdbx_description
1 polymer ?
#
loop_
_entity_poly.entity_id
_entity_poly.type
_entity_poly.pdbx_seq_one_letter_code
_entity_poly.pdbx_strand_id
1 'polypeptide(L)'
;MKKLFIITGLLCSTFVVAQNAKKLKKELISDIESQKETLIGISDKIWAAAEIAFQEQVSSETLIQYARANGFDVEVGVADTPTAFVATYGSGSPVIGILGEFDALPGISQKTVPEKTPLVAGAAGHGCGHNLFGTASLGAAVAIKNLIAEGKIKGTVKFFGTPAEEKFFGKLWMARAGLFDDLDVCLDWHPADNTQADVQSSLALIDFIVEFYGATAHASADPWNGRSASDALELYTHGINSYREHIQPTVRIHYHIQDGGQVVNVVPDYSRIWVRVRDSKRETLDPVYKRVQAMAEGAAILADVDHKISLVSGIHEILPNRAGGQAAQKNLELLGDINYTEEETAFAYKIQEATGKPKLGIDGAIKPLRETLEHPGGGSTDVGDVSFLVPTVRFGVTTAPKGTPWHSWAVVACGGMSIGHKGMVYAAKALSMTMLDMFTNPKLVQEVKDEFKARKGTYQYEGLVPPGPPPVGQQ
;
A
#
# COMPACT_ATOMS: atom_id res chain seq x y z
N MET A 1 48.01 -25.81 19.35
CA MET A 1 48.26 -24.61 18.52
C MET A 1 47.37 -24.47 17.27
N LYS A 2 46.89 -25.56 16.65
CA LYS A 2 46.01 -25.44 15.43
C LYS A 2 44.59 -24.85 15.65
N LYS A 3 44.02 -24.92 16.87
CA LYS A 3 42.68 -24.37 17.15
C LYS A 3 42.66 -22.85 17.36
N LEU A 4 43.77 -22.21 17.67
CA LEU A 4 43.84 -20.76 17.91
C LEU A 4 43.90 -19.96 16.60
N PHE A 5 44.42 -20.53 15.52
CA PHE A 5 44.49 -19.88 14.19
C PHE A 5 43.15 -19.80 13.46
N ILE A 6 42.23 -20.76 13.71
CA ILE A 6 40.88 -20.75 13.07
C ILE A 6 39.99 -19.68 13.67
N ILE A 7 40.08 -19.44 14.98
CA ILE A 7 39.28 -18.42 15.67
C ILE A 7 39.72 -17.00 15.26
N THR A 8 41.02 -16.77 15.10
CA THR A 8 41.57 -15.47 14.68
C THR A 8 41.21 -15.13 13.21
N GLY A 9 41.21 -16.13 12.32
CA GLY A 9 40.82 -15.97 10.93
C GLY A 9 39.35 -15.63 10.76
N LEU A 10 38.44 -16.23 11.57
CA LEU A 10 37.02 -15.95 11.54
C LEU A 10 36.69 -14.54 12.07
N LEU A 11 37.34 -14.07 13.13
CA LEU A 11 37.21 -12.74 13.69
C LEU A 11 37.71 -11.65 12.73
N CYS A 12 38.81 -11.87 12.01
CA CYS A 12 39.33 -10.93 11.02
C CYS A 12 38.39 -10.80 9.81
N SER A 13 37.77 -11.89 9.33
CA SER A 13 36.85 -11.85 8.19
C SER A 13 35.55 -11.12 8.52
N THR A 14 34.98 -11.28 9.70
CA THR A 14 33.77 -10.58 10.15
C THR A 14 33.99 -9.06 10.35
N PHE A 15 35.21 -8.68 10.82
CA PHE A 15 35.57 -7.25 10.96
C PHE A 15 35.71 -6.54 9.60
N VAL A 16 36.30 -7.20 8.60
CA VAL A 16 36.48 -6.65 7.25
C VAL A 16 35.12 -6.48 6.56
N VAL A 17 34.22 -7.44 6.67
CA VAL A 17 32.86 -7.37 6.10
C VAL A 17 32.05 -6.24 6.76
N ALA A 18 32.10 -6.10 8.07
CA ALA A 18 31.38 -5.06 8.80
C ALA A 18 31.90 -3.65 8.47
N GLN A 19 33.21 -3.46 8.31
CA GLN A 19 33.81 -2.18 7.90
C GLN A 19 33.40 -1.82 6.47
N ASN A 20 33.32 -2.78 5.55
CA ASN A 20 32.90 -2.55 4.18
C ASN A 20 31.42 -2.14 4.13
N ALA A 21 30.53 -2.84 4.84
CA ALA A 21 29.11 -2.49 4.89
C ALA A 21 28.87 -1.05 5.42
N LYS A 22 29.59 -0.65 6.49
CA LYS A 22 29.52 0.72 7.02
C LYS A 22 29.96 1.78 6.01
N LYS A 23 31.02 1.48 5.22
CA LYS A 23 31.49 2.37 4.15
C LYS A 23 30.44 2.51 3.05
N LEU A 24 29.87 1.38 2.59
CA LEU A 24 28.86 1.38 1.54
C LEU A 24 27.57 2.09 1.98
N LYS A 25 27.14 1.94 3.25
CA LYS A 25 25.99 2.72 3.78
C LYS A 25 26.22 4.23 3.72
N LYS A 26 27.43 4.70 4.05
CA LYS A 26 27.76 6.14 3.91
C LYS A 26 27.73 6.59 2.46
N GLU A 27 28.16 5.76 1.55
CA GLU A 27 28.16 6.03 0.12
C GLU A 27 26.71 6.13 -0.40
N LEU A 28 25.81 5.22 -0.01
CA LEU A 28 24.38 5.29 -0.34
C LEU A 28 23.73 6.57 0.20
N ILE A 29 24.02 6.96 1.44
CA ILE A 29 23.53 8.22 2.02
C ILE A 29 23.98 9.42 1.18
N SER A 30 25.25 9.45 0.77
CA SER A 30 25.82 10.53 -0.06
C SER A 30 25.23 10.54 -1.47
N ASP A 31 25.01 9.36 -2.05
CA ASP A 31 24.39 9.23 -3.38
C ASP A 31 22.95 9.76 -3.39
N ILE A 32 22.13 9.33 -2.43
CA ILE A 32 20.76 9.85 -2.27
C ILE A 32 20.76 11.36 -2.03
N GLU A 33 21.68 11.89 -1.20
CA GLU A 33 21.76 13.33 -0.96
C GLU A 33 22.13 14.10 -2.24
N SER A 34 23.01 13.55 -3.09
CA SER A 34 23.36 14.15 -4.38
C SER A 34 22.20 14.21 -5.37
N GLN A 35 21.25 13.27 -5.27
CA GLN A 35 20.06 13.18 -6.11
C GLN A 35 18.84 13.93 -5.55
N LYS A 36 18.95 14.51 -4.35
CA LYS A 36 17.86 15.09 -3.58
C LYS A 36 16.96 16.02 -4.40
N GLU A 37 17.55 17.00 -5.09
CA GLU A 37 16.79 17.99 -5.86
C GLU A 37 16.06 17.33 -7.05
N THR A 38 16.67 16.31 -7.67
CA THR A 38 16.03 15.52 -8.74
C THR A 38 14.84 14.74 -8.19
N LEU A 39 14.99 14.08 -7.05
CA LEU A 39 13.90 13.34 -6.40
C LEU A 39 12.77 14.28 -5.97
N ILE A 40 13.07 15.44 -5.43
CA ILE A 40 12.07 16.47 -5.10
C ILE A 40 11.30 16.88 -6.36
N GLY A 41 11.99 17.17 -7.46
CA GLY A 41 11.35 17.54 -8.73
C GLY A 41 10.45 16.45 -9.31
N ILE A 42 10.82 15.17 -9.17
CA ILE A 42 9.99 14.03 -9.56
C ILE A 42 8.73 13.96 -8.69
N SER A 43 8.90 14.02 -7.38
CA SER A 43 7.79 13.98 -6.43
C SER A 43 6.81 15.14 -6.63
N ASP A 44 7.32 16.37 -6.84
CA ASP A 44 6.50 17.55 -7.07
C ASP A 44 5.71 17.46 -8.39
N LYS A 45 6.31 16.86 -9.42
CA LYS A 45 5.63 16.62 -10.70
C LYS A 45 4.48 15.60 -10.53
N ILE A 46 4.69 14.53 -9.78
CA ILE A 46 3.65 13.54 -9.45
C ILE A 46 2.57 14.18 -8.56
N TRP A 47 2.99 14.94 -7.53
CA TRP A 47 2.08 15.68 -6.66
C TRP A 47 1.18 16.64 -7.42
N ALA A 48 1.71 17.36 -8.41
CA ALA A 48 0.96 18.28 -9.24
C ALA A 48 0.01 17.58 -10.22
N ALA A 49 0.40 16.42 -10.75
CA ALA A 49 -0.45 15.61 -11.64
C ALA A 49 -1.64 15.01 -10.88
N ALA A 50 -1.44 14.52 -9.66
CA ALA A 50 -2.47 13.99 -8.76
C ALA A 50 -3.49 13.09 -9.46
N GLU A 51 -2.99 12.07 -10.17
CA GLU A 51 -3.79 11.16 -10.98
C GLU A 51 -4.35 10.02 -10.15
N ILE A 52 -5.62 9.67 -10.35
CA ILE A 52 -6.30 8.60 -9.60
C ILE A 52 -6.10 7.24 -10.25
N ALA A 53 -6.49 6.20 -9.52
CA ALA A 53 -6.34 4.79 -9.85
C ALA A 53 -6.50 4.45 -11.35
N PHE A 54 -5.49 3.81 -11.94
CA PHE A 54 -5.34 3.41 -13.34
C PHE A 54 -5.36 4.56 -14.37
N GLN A 55 -5.22 5.82 -13.91
CA GLN A 55 -5.11 7.01 -14.75
C GLN A 55 -3.76 7.73 -14.56
N GLU A 56 -2.80 7.13 -13.86
CA GLU A 56 -1.52 7.69 -13.42
C GLU A 56 -0.50 7.77 -14.57
N GLN A 57 -0.88 8.38 -15.70
CA GLN A 57 -0.03 8.41 -16.90
C GLN A 57 1.21 9.29 -16.74
N VAL A 58 1.05 10.52 -16.24
CA VAL A 58 2.17 11.44 -16.01
C VAL A 58 3.06 10.93 -14.89
N SER A 59 2.46 10.37 -13.84
CA SER A 59 3.16 9.85 -12.66
C SER A 59 4.02 8.64 -13.03
N SER A 60 3.44 7.63 -13.68
CA SER A 60 4.16 6.43 -14.14
C SER A 60 5.26 6.78 -15.14
N GLU A 61 4.95 7.60 -16.18
CA GLU A 61 5.93 7.99 -17.18
C GLU A 61 7.10 8.77 -16.58
N THR A 62 6.85 9.60 -15.56
CA THR A 62 7.91 10.34 -14.86
C THR A 62 8.88 9.39 -14.17
N LEU A 63 8.37 8.37 -13.48
CA LEU A 63 9.20 7.35 -12.83
C LEU A 63 9.90 6.45 -13.87
N ILE A 64 9.21 6.04 -14.94
CA ILE A 64 9.77 5.25 -16.03
C ILE A 64 10.95 5.97 -16.71
N GLN A 65 10.79 7.25 -17.02
CA GLN A 65 11.86 8.06 -17.63
C GLN A 65 13.08 8.13 -16.70
N TYR A 66 12.87 8.35 -15.41
CA TYR A 66 13.96 8.38 -14.44
C TYR A 66 14.67 7.02 -14.31
N ALA A 67 13.92 5.92 -14.28
CA ALA A 67 14.49 4.56 -14.26
C ALA A 67 15.33 4.27 -15.51
N ARG A 68 14.80 4.57 -16.71
CA ARG A 68 15.51 4.40 -17.98
C ARG A 68 16.77 5.27 -18.08
N ALA A 69 16.68 6.53 -17.65
CA ALA A 69 17.84 7.46 -17.64
C ALA A 69 18.95 6.95 -16.70
N ASN A 70 18.60 6.16 -15.69
CA ASN A 70 19.55 5.51 -14.78
C ASN A 70 19.98 4.10 -15.23
N GLY A 71 19.58 3.65 -16.42
CA GLY A 71 20.05 2.40 -17.06
C GLY A 71 19.33 1.14 -16.60
N PHE A 72 18.14 1.25 -16.02
CA PHE A 72 17.29 0.08 -15.78
C PHE A 72 16.69 -0.42 -17.10
N ASP A 73 16.50 -1.73 -17.19
CA ASP A 73 15.60 -2.35 -18.15
C ASP A 73 14.17 -2.20 -17.62
N VAL A 74 13.27 -1.57 -18.39
CA VAL A 74 11.94 -1.19 -17.94
C VAL A 74 10.87 -1.80 -18.82
N GLU A 75 10.14 -2.76 -18.26
CA GLU A 75 8.95 -3.36 -18.83
C GLU A 75 7.70 -2.58 -18.39
N VAL A 76 6.95 -2.04 -19.33
CA VAL A 76 5.78 -1.17 -19.10
C VAL A 76 4.50 -1.89 -19.50
N GLY A 77 3.39 -1.59 -18.83
CA GLY A 77 2.09 -2.20 -19.13
C GLY A 77 1.97 -3.63 -18.62
N VAL A 78 2.76 -4.00 -17.62
CA VAL A 78 2.73 -5.34 -17.01
C VAL A 78 1.36 -5.65 -16.41
N ALA A 79 0.98 -6.93 -16.40
CA ALA A 79 -0.30 -7.40 -15.86
C ALA A 79 -1.53 -6.73 -16.51
N ASP A 80 -1.47 -6.42 -17.79
CA ASP A 80 -2.51 -5.70 -18.55
C ASP A 80 -2.88 -4.33 -17.96
N THR A 81 -1.97 -3.74 -17.19
CA THR A 81 -2.16 -2.46 -16.49
C THR A 81 -1.26 -1.40 -17.11
N PRO A 82 -1.79 -0.44 -17.89
CA PRO A 82 -0.99 0.52 -18.68
C PRO A 82 0.00 1.34 -17.87
N THR A 83 -0.32 1.65 -16.61
CA THR A 83 0.49 2.47 -15.70
C THR A 83 1.39 1.66 -14.77
N ALA A 84 1.26 0.31 -14.76
CA ALA A 84 2.17 -0.57 -14.02
C ALA A 84 3.46 -0.84 -14.83
N PHE A 85 4.58 -0.93 -14.13
CA PHE A 85 5.86 -1.26 -14.76
C PHE A 85 6.82 -1.94 -13.78
N VAL A 86 7.80 -2.64 -14.32
CA VAL A 86 8.92 -3.23 -13.57
C VAL A 86 10.22 -2.71 -14.14
N ALA A 87 11.07 -2.14 -13.30
CA ALA A 87 12.41 -1.70 -13.66
C ALA A 87 13.44 -2.62 -13.02
N THR A 88 14.25 -3.31 -13.83
CA THR A 88 15.19 -4.33 -13.40
C THR A 88 16.63 -3.92 -13.69
N TYR A 89 17.56 -4.16 -12.73
CA TYR A 89 18.98 -4.00 -12.95
C TYR A 89 19.78 -5.08 -12.24
N GLY A 90 20.84 -5.55 -12.89
CA GLY A 90 21.72 -6.60 -12.36
C GLY A 90 21.32 -8.01 -12.82
N SER A 91 21.91 -9.02 -12.25
CA SER A 91 21.61 -10.41 -12.55
C SER A 91 22.02 -11.34 -11.40
N GLY A 92 21.34 -12.48 -11.29
CA GLY A 92 21.59 -13.48 -10.24
C GLY A 92 21.02 -13.08 -8.89
N SER A 93 21.34 -13.87 -7.87
CA SER A 93 20.83 -13.72 -6.50
C SER A 93 21.77 -12.90 -5.61
N PRO A 94 21.20 -12.23 -4.56
CA PRO A 94 19.77 -12.18 -4.26
C PRO A 94 19.00 -11.30 -5.24
N VAL A 95 17.69 -11.57 -5.41
CA VAL A 95 16.76 -10.74 -6.14
C VAL A 95 15.91 -9.94 -5.13
N ILE A 96 16.17 -8.65 -5.04
CA ILE A 96 15.51 -7.77 -4.08
C ILE A 96 14.52 -6.86 -4.78
N GLY A 97 13.23 -6.99 -4.41
CA GLY A 97 12.16 -6.13 -4.89
C GLY A 97 11.94 -4.91 -3.99
N ILE A 98 11.43 -3.83 -4.58
CA ILE A 98 10.95 -2.66 -3.86
C ILE A 98 9.68 -2.14 -4.52
N LEU A 99 8.65 -1.86 -3.73
CA LEU A 99 7.37 -1.33 -4.19
C LEU A 99 7.40 0.20 -4.29
N GLY A 100 6.63 0.76 -5.20
CA GLY A 100 6.46 2.19 -5.35
C GLY A 100 5.06 2.54 -5.84
N GLU A 101 4.24 3.12 -4.98
CA GLU A 101 2.91 3.64 -5.28
C GLU A 101 2.97 5.10 -5.75
N PHE A 102 1.99 5.51 -6.57
CA PHE A 102 1.96 6.88 -7.13
C PHE A 102 0.57 7.38 -7.52
N ASP A 103 -0.50 6.69 -7.07
CA ASP A 103 -1.88 7.11 -7.26
C ASP A 103 -2.34 8.14 -6.23
N ALA A 104 -3.35 8.94 -6.59
CA ALA A 104 -3.94 9.99 -5.77
C ALA A 104 -5.40 9.69 -5.42
N LEU A 105 -5.93 10.41 -4.44
CA LEU A 105 -7.31 10.32 -3.98
C LEU A 105 -8.18 11.42 -4.57
N PRO A 106 -9.43 11.13 -4.98
CA PRO A 106 -10.33 12.12 -5.55
C PRO A 106 -10.79 13.16 -4.53
N GLY A 107 -11.06 14.40 -5.00
CA GLY A 107 -11.78 15.41 -4.24
C GLY A 107 -10.99 16.14 -3.14
N ILE A 108 -9.70 15.92 -3.00
CA ILE A 108 -8.87 16.48 -1.91
C ILE A 108 -7.70 17.32 -2.39
N SER A 109 -7.77 17.86 -3.60
CA SER A 109 -6.79 18.83 -4.12
C SER A 109 -6.52 19.94 -3.11
N GLN A 110 -5.26 20.32 -2.94
CA GLN A 110 -4.84 21.25 -1.89
C GLN A 110 -3.56 21.99 -2.30
N LYS A 111 -3.43 23.23 -1.86
CA LYS A 111 -2.17 24.00 -1.90
C LYS A 111 -1.26 23.62 -0.74
N THR A 112 0.02 23.95 -0.84
CA THR A 112 1.01 23.76 0.24
C THR A 112 0.89 24.84 1.31
N VAL A 113 -0.32 25.02 1.87
CA VAL A 113 -0.64 25.97 2.93
C VAL A 113 -1.38 25.26 4.07
N PRO A 114 -1.26 25.75 5.32
CA PRO A 114 -1.80 25.06 6.49
C PRO A 114 -3.31 25.25 6.71
N GLU A 115 -4.02 25.81 5.74
CA GLU A 115 -5.47 25.95 5.72
C GLU A 115 -6.07 25.17 4.55
N LYS A 116 -7.30 24.66 4.71
CA LYS A 116 -8.00 23.95 3.63
C LYS A 116 -8.24 24.90 2.45
N THR A 117 -7.40 24.84 1.46
CA THR A 117 -7.40 25.69 0.27
C THR A 117 -7.14 24.83 -0.97
N PRO A 118 -8.20 24.35 -1.67
CA PRO A 118 -8.00 23.54 -2.87
C PRO A 118 -7.15 24.27 -3.91
N LEU A 119 -6.22 23.56 -4.56
CA LEU A 119 -5.50 24.05 -5.72
C LEU A 119 -6.47 24.13 -6.92
N VAL A 120 -7.25 23.07 -7.12
CA VAL A 120 -8.35 23.00 -8.08
C VAL A 120 -9.56 22.37 -7.37
N ALA A 121 -10.67 23.06 -7.33
CA ALA A 121 -11.86 22.60 -6.63
C ALA A 121 -12.35 21.25 -7.18
N GLY A 122 -12.57 20.27 -6.30
CA GLY A 122 -13.04 18.94 -6.66
C GLY A 122 -11.99 18.02 -7.30
N ALA A 123 -10.78 18.52 -7.60
CA ALA A 123 -9.71 17.69 -8.15
C ALA A 123 -9.08 16.76 -7.11
N ALA A 124 -8.30 15.80 -7.59
CA ALA A 124 -7.60 14.84 -6.75
C ALA A 124 -6.37 15.44 -6.05
N GLY A 125 -5.83 14.71 -5.06
CA GLY A 125 -4.61 15.07 -4.34
C GLY A 125 -3.98 13.86 -3.66
N HIS A 126 -2.68 13.91 -3.41
CA HIS A 126 -1.93 12.83 -2.76
C HIS A 126 -2.17 12.80 -1.24
N GLY A 127 -3.37 12.40 -0.82
CA GLY A 127 -3.79 12.34 0.59
C GLY A 127 -3.23 11.16 1.37
N CYS A 128 -2.49 10.27 0.71
CA CYS A 128 -1.72 9.18 1.30
C CYS A 128 -0.20 9.37 1.14
N GLY A 129 0.22 10.37 0.35
CA GLY A 129 1.63 10.68 0.12
C GLY A 129 2.33 9.78 -0.90
N HIS A 130 1.59 9.14 -1.81
CA HIS A 130 2.16 8.22 -2.81
C HIS A 130 3.11 8.91 -3.80
N ASN A 131 3.00 10.23 -4.01
CA ASN A 131 4.01 10.99 -4.73
C ASN A 131 5.42 10.88 -4.08
N LEU A 132 5.47 10.82 -2.75
CA LEU A 132 6.71 10.61 -1.99
C LEU A 132 7.13 9.15 -2.01
N PHE A 133 6.15 8.23 -1.91
CA PHE A 133 6.38 6.79 -1.80
C PHE A 133 7.12 6.25 -3.03
N GLY A 134 6.54 6.37 -4.22
CA GLY A 134 7.14 5.86 -5.45
C GLY A 134 8.50 6.49 -5.74
N THR A 135 8.63 7.80 -5.49
CA THR A 135 9.87 8.56 -5.72
C THR A 135 11.01 8.09 -4.81
N ALA A 136 10.77 7.94 -3.50
CA ALA A 136 11.79 7.47 -2.55
C ALA A 136 12.25 6.05 -2.88
N SER A 137 11.30 5.17 -3.19
CA SER A 137 11.56 3.77 -3.54
C SER A 137 12.43 3.66 -4.79
N LEU A 138 12.12 4.43 -5.85
CA LEU A 138 12.94 4.42 -7.06
C LEU A 138 14.30 5.05 -6.85
N GLY A 139 14.40 6.13 -6.06
CA GLY A 139 15.69 6.73 -5.67
C GLY A 139 16.58 5.74 -4.94
N ALA A 140 16.01 4.95 -4.01
CA ALA A 140 16.73 3.89 -3.32
C ALA A 140 17.19 2.77 -4.27
N ALA A 141 16.35 2.37 -5.22
CA ALA A 141 16.70 1.37 -6.24
C ALA A 141 17.86 1.85 -7.12
N VAL A 142 17.86 3.14 -7.51
CA VAL A 142 18.96 3.77 -8.29
C VAL A 142 20.27 3.74 -7.50
N ALA A 143 20.27 4.07 -6.22
CA ALA A 143 21.47 4.04 -5.39
C ALA A 143 22.05 2.62 -5.26
N ILE A 144 21.20 1.61 -5.08
CA ILE A 144 21.62 0.18 -5.08
C ILE A 144 22.16 -0.23 -6.44
N LYS A 145 21.48 0.14 -7.51
CA LYS A 145 21.92 -0.11 -8.89
C LYS A 145 23.34 0.45 -9.13
N ASN A 146 23.67 1.62 -8.61
CA ASN A 146 25.01 2.21 -8.73
C ASN A 146 26.07 1.30 -8.09
N LEU A 147 25.82 0.74 -6.90
CA LEU A 147 26.73 -0.21 -6.26
C LEU A 147 26.88 -1.52 -7.05
N ILE A 148 25.80 -2.01 -7.70
CA ILE A 148 25.85 -3.20 -8.58
C ILE A 148 26.70 -2.87 -9.83
N ALA A 149 26.47 -1.73 -10.47
CA ALA A 149 27.19 -1.30 -11.67
C ALA A 149 28.69 -1.15 -11.43
N GLU A 150 29.08 -0.70 -10.25
CA GLU A 150 30.48 -0.56 -9.81
C GLU A 150 31.09 -1.89 -9.34
N GLY A 151 30.35 -2.98 -9.35
CA GLY A 151 30.82 -4.31 -8.90
C GLY A 151 31.04 -4.42 -7.40
N LYS A 152 30.56 -3.48 -6.60
CA LYS A 152 30.70 -3.47 -5.13
C LYS A 152 29.77 -4.48 -4.44
N ILE A 153 28.61 -4.76 -5.03
CA ILE A 153 27.67 -5.79 -4.63
C ILE A 153 27.21 -6.58 -5.87
N LYS A 154 26.63 -7.77 -5.65
CA LYS A 154 26.11 -8.63 -6.73
C LYS A 154 24.67 -9.00 -6.43
N GLY A 155 23.87 -9.23 -7.48
CA GLY A 155 22.48 -9.63 -7.42
C GLY A 155 21.61 -8.76 -8.33
N THR A 156 20.31 -8.82 -8.15
CA THR A 156 19.30 -8.12 -8.96
C THR A 156 18.45 -7.22 -8.08
N VAL A 157 18.28 -5.96 -8.49
CA VAL A 157 17.28 -5.05 -7.91
C VAL A 157 16.12 -4.87 -8.87
N LYS A 158 14.88 -5.00 -8.38
CA LYS A 158 13.64 -4.78 -9.13
C LYS A 158 12.80 -3.71 -8.43
N PHE A 159 12.53 -2.61 -9.13
CA PHE A 159 11.51 -1.65 -8.70
C PHE A 159 10.19 -1.97 -9.38
N PHE A 160 9.13 -2.04 -8.61
CA PHE A 160 7.77 -2.26 -9.07
C PHE A 160 6.99 -0.96 -8.95
N GLY A 161 6.66 -0.35 -10.09
CA GLY A 161 5.70 0.76 -10.14
C GLY A 161 4.29 0.20 -10.03
N THR A 162 3.66 0.42 -8.87
CA THR A 162 2.40 -0.22 -8.49
C THR A 162 1.28 0.81 -8.41
N PRO A 163 0.45 0.95 -9.50
CA PRO A 163 -0.67 1.89 -9.55
C PRO A 163 -1.88 1.41 -8.74
N ALA A 164 -2.83 2.31 -8.53
CA ALA A 164 -4.21 2.02 -8.10
C ALA A 164 -4.34 1.33 -6.73
N GLU A 165 -3.48 1.64 -5.75
CA GLU A 165 -3.59 1.10 -4.39
C GLU A 165 -4.91 1.53 -3.74
N GLU A 166 -5.30 2.79 -3.88
CA GLU A 166 -6.40 3.43 -3.18
C GLU A 166 -7.81 2.91 -3.57
N LYS A 167 -7.95 2.27 -4.74
CA LYS A 167 -9.28 1.85 -5.19
C LYS A 167 -9.37 0.42 -5.71
N PHE A 168 -8.49 0.04 -6.61
CA PHE A 168 -8.60 -1.23 -7.33
C PHE A 168 -7.53 -2.24 -6.94
N PHE A 169 -6.57 -1.83 -6.09
CA PHE A 169 -5.51 -2.70 -5.58
C PHE A 169 -4.64 -3.32 -6.70
N GLY A 170 -3.89 -2.45 -7.41
CA GLY A 170 -3.14 -2.84 -8.60
C GLY A 170 -2.14 -3.98 -8.40
N LYS A 171 -1.58 -4.14 -7.18
CA LYS A 171 -0.66 -5.24 -6.85
C LYS A 171 -1.31 -6.62 -6.94
N LEU A 172 -2.64 -6.73 -6.79
CA LEU A 172 -3.36 -8.00 -7.00
C LEU A 172 -3.23 -8.50 -8.45
N TRP A 173 -3.31 -7.59 -9.41
CA TRP A 173 -3.18 -7.91 -10.84
C TRP A 173 -1.75 -8.31 -11.16
N MET A 174 -0.77 -7.62 -10.58
CA MET A 174 0.65 -7.94 -10.69
C MET A 174 0.98 -9.28 -10.02
N ALA A 175 0.38 -9.57 -8.87
CA ALA A 175 0.49 -10.86 -8.17
C ALA A 175 -0.09 -12.01 -9.01
N ARG A 176 -1.28 -11.81 -9.60
CA ARG A 176 -1.90 -12.79 -10.52
C ARG A 176 -1.01 -13.09 -11.73
N ALA A 177 -0.28 -12.09 -12.20
CA ALA A 177 0.67 -12.24 -13.32
C ALA A 177 2.01 -12.88 -12.90
N GLY A 178 2.22 -13.23 -11.61
CA GLY A 178 3.45 -13.86 -11.10
C GLY A 178 4.66 -12.94 -11.01
N LEU A 179 4.46 -11.60 -11.02
CA LEU A 179 5.57 -10.64 -11.10
C LEU A 179 6.45 -10.62 -9.84
N PHE A 180 5.99 -11.17 -8.71
CA PHE A 180 6.73 -11.20 -7.45
C PHE A 180 7.38 -12.57 -7.14
N ASP A 181 7.16 -13.59 -7.99
CA ASP A 181 7.48 -14.99 -7.67
C ASP A 181 8.99 -15.28 -7.59
N ASP A 182 9.82 -14.51 -8.28
CA ASP A 182 11.27 -14.68 -8.31
C ASP A 182 12.04 -13.88 -7.26
N LEU A 183 11.34 -13.14 -6.41
CA LEU A 183 11.95 -12.30 -5.38
C LEU A 183 12.43 -13.13 -4.18
N ASP A 184 13.60 -12.77 -3.64
CA ASP A 184 14.08 -13.26 -2.35
C ASP A 184 13.49 -12.50 -1.17
N VAL A 185 13.38 -11.16 -1.29
CA VAL A 185 12.80 -10.23 -0.32
C VAL A 185 12.20 -9.05 -1.06
N CYS A 186 11.09 -8.52 -0.56
CA CYS A 186 10.49 -7.26 -1.02
C CYS A 186 10.58 -6.21 0.07
N LEU A 187 10.80 -4.95 -0.31
CA LEU A 187 10.79 -3.81 0.60
C LEU A 187 9.59 -2.91 0.30
N ASP A 188 9.07 -2.33 1.36
CA ASP A 188 7.97 -1.37 1.36
C ASP A 188 8.24 -0.29 2.41
N TRP A 189 7.77 0.93 2.17
CA TRP A 189 7.72 1.97 3.17
C TRP A 189 6.43 2.76 3.00
N HIS A 190 6.02 3.49 4.03
CA HIS A 190 4.84 4.32 3.88
C HIS A 190 5.05 5.70 4.53
N PRO A 191 4.61 6.80 3.89
CA PRO A 191 4.44 8.08 4.53
C PRO A 191 3.64 7.97 5.82
N ALA A 192 4.08 8.61 6.91
CA ALA A 192 3.48 8.47 8.23
C ALA A 192 3.58 9.77 9.05
N ASP A 193 3.04 9.75 10.26
CA ASP A 193 3.21 10.82 11.26
C ASP A 193 4.27 10.50 12.33
N ASN A 194 5.01 9.42 12.11
CA ASN A 194 6.12 8.96 12.94
C ASN A 194 7.10 8.10 12.13
N THR A 195 8.35 7.94 12.62
CA THR A 195 9.39 7.15 11.97
C THR A 195 9.73 5.91 12.81
N GLN A 196 9.45 4.71 12.27
CA GLN A 196 9.75 3.42 12.90
C GLN A 196 9.58 2.27 11.91
N ALA A 197 10.26 1.17 12.13
CA ALA A 197 9.94 -0.07 11.43
C ALA A 197 8.63 -0.67 11.96
N ASP A 198 7.90 -1.36 11.07
CA ASP A 198 6.57 -1.85 11.35
C ASP A 198 6.50 -3.37 11.18
N VAL A 199 6.13 -4.05 12.27
CA VAL A 199 5.89 -5.50 12.33
C VAL A 199 4.41 -5.75 12.65
N GLN A 200 3.54 -4.80 12.31
CA GLN A 200 2.10 -4.95 12.45
C GLN A 200 1.47 -5.53 11.18
N SER A 201 0.39 -6.28 11.37
CA SER A 201 -0.51 -6.66 10.30
C SER A 201 -1.46 -5.51 9.95
N SER A 202 -2.15 -5.60 8.82
CA SER A 202 -3.27 -4.75 8.41
C SER A 202 -4.57 -5.53 8.44
N LEU A 203 -5.67 -4.92 8.00
CA LEU A 203 -6.94 -5.62 7.83
C LEU A 203 -7.06 -6.21 6.41
N ALA A 204 -7.44 -7.47 6.32
CA ALA A 204 -7.95 -8.06 5.10
C ALA A 204 -9.34 -7.51 4.77
N LEU A 205 -9.69 -7.44 3.49
CA LEU A 205 -11.03 -7.07 3.06
C LEU A 205 -11.47 -7.80 1.79
N ILE A 206 -12.79 -7.88 1.58
CA ILE A 206 -13.40 -8.31 0.31
C ILE A 206 -14.49 -7.30 -0.04
N ASP A 207 -14.42 -6.79 -1.27
CA ASP A 207 -15.39 -5.88 -1.88
C ASP A 207 -16.17 -6.57 -2.99
N PHE A 208 -17.48 -6.42 -2.96
CA PHE A 208 -18.36 -6.97 -4.01
C PHE A 208 -19.64 -6.16 -4.14
N ILE A 209 -20.27 -6.29 -5.29
CA ILE A 209 -21.54 -5.64 -5.62
C ILE A 209 -22.60 -6.74 -5.74
N VAL A 210 -23.77 -6.48 -5.17
CA VAL A 210 -24.96 -7.29 -5.37
C VAL A 210 -26.00 -6.44 -6.13
N GLU A 211 -26.54 -7.02 -7.19
CA GLU A 211 -27.58 -6.44 -8.04
C GLU A 211 -28.77 -7.37 -8.01
N PHE A 212 -29.98 -6.79 -7.86
CA PHE A 212 -31.26 -7.53 -7.96
C PHE A 212 -32.04 -7.03 -9.15
N TYR A 213 -32.69 -7.94 -9.87
CA TYR A 213 -33.43 -7.68 -11.10
C TYR A 213 -34.84 -8.23 -10.98
N GLY A 214 -35.83 -7.36 -10.97
CA GLY A 214 -37.24 -7.66 -10.82
C GLY A 214 -38.07 -7.32 -12.05
N ALA A 215 -39.32 -6.91 -11.82
CA ALA A 215 -40.24 -6.51 -12.87
C ALA A 215 -41.07 -5.31 -12.41
N THR A 216 -41.21 -4.30 -13.27
CA THR A 216 -42.02 -3.11 -13.00
C THR A 216 -43.50 -3.42 -13.03
N ALA A 217 -44.28 -2.69 -12.22
CA ALA A 217 -45.75 -2.62 -12.25
C ALA A 217 -46.24 -1.31 -11.65
N HIS A 218 -47.47 -0.95 -11.88
CA HIS A 218 -48.08 0.21 -11.21
C HIS A 218 -48.34 -0.14 -9.73
N ALA A 219 -47.66 0.53 -8.80
CA ALA A 219 -47.61 0.12 -7.40
C ALA A 219 -49.01 0.10 -6.69
N SER A 220 -50.01 0.80 -7.20
CA SER A 220 -51.38 0.79 -6.64
C SER A 220 -52.41 0.11 -7.53
N ALA A 221 -52.19 0.02 -8.85
CA ALA A 221 -53.20 -0.51 -9.77
C ALA A 221 -53.07 -2.04 -9.96
N ASP A 222 -51.82 -2.55 -10.11
CA ASP A 222 -51.57 -3.96 -10.40
C ASP A 222 -50.24 -4.47 -9.82
N PRO A 223 -49.92 -4.18 -8.52
CA PRO A 223 -48.64 -4.53 -7.92
C PRO A 223 -48.33 -6.04 -7.97
N TRP A 224 -49.31 -6.91 -8.05
CA TRP A 224 -49.15 -8.37 -8.15
C TRP A 224 -48.49 -8.82 -9.46
N ASN A 225 -48.43 -7.97 -10.48
CA ASN A 225 -47.71 -8.21 -11.74
C ASN A 225 -46.22 -7.76 -11.64
N GLY A 226 -45.83 -7.03 -10.60
CA GLY A 226 -44.48 -6.61 -10.36
C GLY A 226 -43.68 -7.60 -9.50
N ARG A 227 -42.36 -7.43 -9.52
CA ARG A 227 -41.39 -8.09 -8.62
C ARG A 227 -40.40 -7.04 -8.17
N SER A 228 -40.40 -6.72 -6.88
CA SER A 228 -39.63 -5.60 -6.35
C SER A 228 -38.18 -5.99 -6.06
N ALA A 229 -37.26 -5.44 -6.82
CA ALA A 229 -35.84 -5.55 -6.53
C ALA A 229 -35.44 -4.83 -5.23
N SER A 230 -36.21 -3.79 -4.82
CA SER A 230 -35.98 -3.11 -3.54
C SER A 230 -36.39 -3.96 -2.35
N ASP A 231 -37.41 -4.80 -2.46
CA ASP A 231 -37.78 -5.73 -1.39
C ASP A 231 -36.66 -6.77 -1.16
N ALA A 232 -36.05 -7.27 -2.24
CA ALA A 232 -34.87 -8.11 -2.14
C ALA A 232 -33.69 -7.40 -1.45
N LEU A 233 -33.45 -6.14 -1.78
CA LEU A 233 -32.42 -5.31 -1.15
C LEU A 233 -32.67 -5.13 0.36
N GLU A 234 -33.93 -4.85 0.77
CA GLU A 234 -34.31 -4.72 2.18
C GLU A 234 -34.12 -6.05 2.94
N LEU A 235 -34.58 -7.17 2.38
CA LEU A 235 -34.39 -8.51 2.96
C LEU A 235 -32.91 -8.83 3.10
N TYR A 236 -32.10 -8.51 2.11
CA TYR A 236 -30.65 -8.72 2.13
C TYR A 236 -29.97 -7.90 3.22
N THR A 237 -30.26 -6.61 3.32
CA THR A 237 -29.67 -5.74 4.36
C THR A 237 -30.15 -6.14 5.74
N HIS A 238 -31.41 -6.57 5.90
CA HIS A 238 -31.92 -7.12 7.15
C HIS A 238 -31.15 -8.41 7.54
N GLY A 239 -30.93 -9.30 6.61
CA GLY A 239 -30.12 -10.52 6.81
C GLY A 239 -28.70 -10.21 7.28
N ILE A 240 -28.01 -9.24 6.63
CA ILE A 240 -26.68 -8.78 7.05
C ILE A 240 -26.72 -8.21 8.48
N ASN A 241 -27.71 -7.36 8.79
CA ASN A 241 -27.82 -6.73 10.11
C ASN A 241 -28.06 -7.76 11.23
N SER A 242 -28.89 -8.78 10.96
CA SER A 242 -29.11 -9.89 11.89
C SER A 242 -27.85 -10.75 12.07
N TYR A 243 -27.09 -10.95 11.01
CA TYR A 243 -25.88 -11.78 11.04
C TYR A 243 -24.74 -11.14 11.87
N ARG A 244 -24.71 -9.80 11.99
CA ARG A 244 -23.68 -9.10 12.77
C ARG A 244 -23.61 -9.56 14.24
N GLU A 245 -24.70 -10.05 14.82
CA GLU A 245 -24.74 -10.60 16.17
C GLU A 245 -24.01 -11.95 16.30
N HIS A 246 -23.73 -12.65 15.18
CA HIS A 246 -23.26 -14.02 15.16
C HIS A 246 -21.90 -14.21 14.48
N ILE A 247 -21.13 -13.13 14.35
CA ILE A 247 -19.76 -13.13 13.77
C ILE A 247 -18.75 -12.63 14.82
N GLN A 248 -17.47 -12.91 14.56
CA GLN A 248 -16.40 -12.48 15.46
C GLN A 248 -16.41 -10.93 15.63
N PRO A 249 -16.11 -10.43 16.84
CA PRO A 249 -16.11 -8.99 17.13
C PRO A 249 -15.14 -8.17 16.27
N THR A 250 -14.14 -8.81 15.69
CA THR A 250 -13.16 -8.20 14.78
C THR A 250 -13.70 -7.97 13.37
N VAL A 251 -14.71 -8.75 12.95
CA VAL A 251 -15.32 -8.62 11.62
C VAL A 251 -16.15 -7.33 11.51
N ARG A 252 -16.03 -6.67 10.37
CA ARG A 252 -16.87 -5.51 10.01
C ARG A 252 -17.51 -5.77 8.66
N ILE A 253 -18.82 -5.51 8.57
CA ILE A 253 -19.58 -5.54 7.31
C ILE A 253 -20.14 -4.14 7.09
N HIS A 254 -19.72 -3.52 6.01
CA HIS A 254 -20.19 -2.22 5.55
C HIS A 254 -20.97 -2.40 4.26
N TYR A 255 -21.95 -1.55 4.01
CA TYR A 255 -22.59 -1.51 2.69
C TYR A 255 -23.04 -0.09 2.35
N HIS A 256 -23.15 0.17 1.05
CA HIS A 256 -23.68 1.39 0.48
C HIS A 256 -24.72 1.03 -0.59
N ILE A 257 -25.95 1.46 -0.38
CA ILE A 257 -27.02 1.32 -1.39
C ILE A 257 -26.75 2.34 -2.48
N GLN A 258 -26.47 1.85 -3.69
CA GLN A 258 -26.17 2.67 -4.86
C GLN A 258 -27.41 2.97 -5.69
N ASP A 259 -28.36 2.03 -5.73
CA ASP A 259 -29.68 2.20 -6.35
C ASP A 259 -30.71 1.39 -5.54
N GLY A 260 -31.84 2.01 -5.23
CA GLY A 260 -32.96 1.43 -4.50
C GLY A 260 -34.31 1.71 -5.19
N GLY A 261 -34.31 2.09 -6.47
CA GLY A 261 -35.49 2.49 -7.25
C GLY A 261 -35.62 4.01 -7.42
N GLN A 262 -36.47 4.45 -8.35
CA GLN A 262 -36.53 5.82 -8.83
C GLN A 262 -37.74 6.61 -8.31
N VAL A 263 -38.93 5.97 -8.28
CA VAL A 263 -40.19 6.64 -7.97
C VAL A 263 -41.11 5.74 -7.16
N VAL A 264 -41.93 6.35 -6.28
CA VAL A 264 -42.76 5.62 -5.30
C VAL A 264 -43.97 4.86 -5.89
N ASN A 265 -44.41 5.25 -7.06
CA ASN A 265 -45.60 4.68 -7.71
C ASN A 265 -45.31 3.61 -8.77
N VAL A 266 -44.06 3.18 -8.89
CA VAL A 266 -43.64 2.10 -9.76
C VAL A 266 -42.89 1.04 -8.91
N VAL A 267 -43.24 -0.24 -9.04
CA VAL A 267 -42.49 -1.33 -8.43
C VAL A 267 -41.10 -1.35 -9.04
N PRO A 268 -40.01 -1.23 -8.24
CA PRO A 268 -38.64 -1.16 -8.76
C PRO A 268 -38.20 -2.49 -9.36
N ASP A 269 -37.72 -2.48 -10.60
CA ASP A 269 -37.19 -3.64 -11.29
C ASP A 269 -35.67 -3.79 -11.17
N TYR A 270 -34.99 -2.84 -10.53
CA TYR A 270 -33.55 -2.88 -10.30
C TYR A 270 -33.18 -2.27 -8.96
N SER A 271 -32.22 -2.94 -8.27
CA SER A 271 -31.53 -2.36 -7.13
C SER A 271 -30.08 -2.81 -7.09
N ARG A 272 -29.22 -2.00 -6.43
CA ARG A 272 -27.79 -2.24 -6.38
C ARG A 272 -27.21 -1.82 -5.02
N ILE A 273 -26.37 -2.68 -4.47
CA ILE A 273 -25.69 -2.44 -3.20
C ILE A 273 -24.21 -2.87 -3.29
N TRP A 274 -23.33 -1.99 -2.85
CA TRP A 274 -21.91 -2.29 -2.67
C TRP A 274 -21.67 -2.72 -1.24
N VAL A 275 -21.04 -3.90 -1.06
CA VAL A 275 -20.78 -4.51 0.24
C VAL A 275 -19.27 -4.69 0.42
N ARG A 276 -18.77 -4.37 1.61
CA ARG A 276 -17.38 -4.60 2.05
C ARG A 276 -17.39 -5.36 3.35
N VAL A 277 -16.67 -6.47 3.39
CA VAL A 277 -16.38 -7.22 4.61
C VAL A 277 -14.90 -7.07 4.97
N ARG A 278 -14.58 -6.90 6.27
CA ARG A 278 -13.22 -6.74 6.78
C ARG A 278 -12.99 -7.59 8.02
N ASP A 279 -11.77 -8.11 8.17
CA ASP A 279 -11.28 -8.73 9.40
C ASP A 279 -9.74 -8.62 9.49
N SER A 280 -9.20 -9.03 10.62
CA SER A 280 -7.76 -9.11 10.86
C SER A 280 -7.06 -10.19 10.03
N LYS A 281 -7.80 -11.17 9.46
CA LYS A 281 -7.26 -12.25 8.63
C LYS A 281 -8.18 -12.58 7.47
N ARG A 282 -7.61 -12.85 6.33
CA ARG A 282 -8.32 -13.29 5.15
C ARG A 282 -9.02 -14.65 5.38
N GLU A 283 -8.36 -15.56 6.05
CA GLU A 283 -8.90 -16.89 6.36
C GLU A 283 -10.24 -16.82 7.10
N THR A 284 -10.41 -15.83 8.00
CA THR A 284 -11.65 -15.63 8.75
C THR A 284 -12.73 -14.89 7.94
N LEU A 285 -12.35 -14.17 6.89
CA LEU A 285 -13.29 -13.50 5.99
C LEU A 285 -13.98 -14.42 5.01
N ASP A 286 -13.34 -15.46 4.51
CA ASP A 286 -13.90 -16.33 3.49
C ASP A 286 -15.24 -16.99 3.89
N PRO A 287 -15.41 -17.51 5.13
CA PRO A 287 -16.71 -18.01 5.59
C PRO A 287 -17.79 -16.90 5.68
N VAL A 288 -17.39 -15.69 6.09
CA VAL A 288 -18.30 -14.54 6.18
C VAL A 288 -18.76 -14.12 4.78
N TYR A 289 -17.82 -14.00 3.83
CA TYR A 289 -18.12 -13.69 2.44
C TYR A 289 -19.11 -14.69 1.82
N LYS A 290 -18.84 -15.99 1.96
CA LYS A 290 -19.76 -17.05 1.49
C LYS A 290 -21.16 -16.94 2.11
N ARG A 291 -21.23 -16.63 3.41
CA ARG A 291 -22.53 -16.47 4.09
C ARG A 291 -23.29 -15.24 3.58
N VAL A 292 -22.60 -14.12 3.37
CA VAL A 292 -23.23 -12.89 2.86
C VAL A 292 -23.68 -13.05 1.40
N GLN A 293 -22.96 -13.83 0.59
CA GLN A 293 -23.43 -14.22 -0.75
C GLN A 293 -24.69 -15.08 -0.70
N ALA A 294 -24.75 -16.09 0.16
CA ALA A 294 -25.93 -16.93 0.34
C ALA A 294 -27.15 -16.15 0.84
N MET A 295 -26.95 -15.05 1.60
CA MET A 295 -28.03 -14.15 1.99
C MET A 295 -28.62 -13.40 0.80
N ALA A 296 -27.79 -12.99 -0.17
CA ALA A 296 -28.28 -12.34 -1.39
C ALA A 296 -29.12 -13.30 -2.23
N GLU A 297 -28.69 -14.56 -2.36
CA GLU A 297 -29.48 -15.62 -3.01
C GLU A 297 -30.83 -15.83 -2.28
N GLY A 298 -30.79 -15.96 -0.94
CA GLY A 298 -32.01 -16.12 -0.13
C GLY A 298 -32.97 -14.92 -0.26
N ALA A 299 -32.47 -13.71 -0.30
CA ALA A 299 -33.27 -12.51 -0.51
C ALA A 299 -33.92 -12.48 -1.91
N ALA A 300 -33.18 -12.87 -2.93
CA ALA A 300 -33.70 -12.99 -4.29
C ALA A 300 -34.84 -14.02 -4.40
N ILE A 301 -34.67 -15.19 -3.76
CA ILE A 301 -35.72 -16.23 -3.69
C ILE A 301 -36.98 -15.70 -2.99
N LEU A 302 -36.82 -15.00 -1.85
CA LEU A 302 -37.95 -14.47 -1.07
C LEU A 302 -38.74 -13.40 -1.82
N ALA A 303 -38.07 -12.57 -2.61
CA ALA A 303 -38.67 -11.48 -3.39
C ALA A 303 -39.09 -11.93 -4.81
N ASP A 304 -38.82 -13.16 -5.20
CA ASP A 304 -39.09 -13.71 -6.54
C ASP A 304 -38.44 -12.86 -7.65
N VAL A 305 -37.12 -12.57 -7.49
CA VAL A 305 -36.29 -11.78 -8.41
C VAL A 305 -35.00 -12.49 -8.77
N ASP A 306 -34.38 -12.10 -9.87
CA ASP A 306 -33.02 -12.53 -10.20
C ASP A 306 -31.95 -11.72 -9.43
N HIS A 307 -30.74 -12.28 -9.28
CA HIS A 307 -29.63 -11.56 -8.68
C HIS A 307 -28.31 -11.85 -9.38
N LYS A 308 -27.35 -10.92 -9.19
CA LYS A 308 -25.98 -11.06 -9.64
C LYS A 308 -25.03 -10.56 -8.56
N ILE A 309 -23.97 -11.33 -8.30
CA ILE A 309 -22.88 -10.92 -7.40
C ILE A 309 -21.62 -10.73 -8.25
N SER A 310 -21.04 -9.53 -8.16
CA SER A 310 -19.81 -9.18 -8.86
C SER A 310 -18.73 -8.86 -7.85
N LEU A 311 -17.64 -9.66 -7.84
CA LEU A 311 -16.45 -9.34 -7.06
C LEU A 311 -15.83 -8.04 -7.59
N VAL A 312 -15.48 -7.11 -6.69
CA VAL A 312 -14.70 -5.92 -7.02
C VAL A 312 -13.22 -6.20 -6.77
N SER A 313 -12.88 -6.64 -5.55
CA SER A 313 -11.51 -7.02 -5.16
C SER A 313 -11.52 -7.68 -3.79
N GLY A 314 -10.43 -8.37 -3.45
CA GLY A 314 -10.22 -8.84 -2.08
C GLY A 314 -8.73 -8.94 -1.78
N ILE A 315 -8.30 -8.28 -0.71
CA ILE A 315 -6.91 -8.24 -0.29
C ILE A 315 -6.67 -8.97 1.02
N HIS A 316 -5.45 -9.46 1.18
CA HIS A 316 -4.97 -10.07 2.40
C HIS A 316 -4.52 -9.01 3.42
N GLU A 317 -4.52 -9.40 4.68
CA GLU A 317 -3.75 -8.69 5.70
C GLU A 317 -2.25 -8.77 5.39
N ILE A 318 -1.46 -7.85 5.95
CA ILE A 318 0.00 -7.96 5.86
C ILE A 318 0.49 -9.12 6.71
N LEU A 319 1.33 -9.98 6.13
CA LEU A 319 2.11 -11.00 6.84
C LEU A 319 3.42 -10.37 7.35
N PRO A 320 3.52 -9.99 8.64
CA PRO A 320 4.67 -9.25 9.13
C PRO A 320 5.96 -10.08 9.10
N ASN A 321 7.11 -9.41 8.92
CA ASN A 321 8.43 -10.01 9.02
C ASN A 321 9.29 -9.27 10.04
N ARG A 322 9.50 -9.86 11.21
CA ARG A 322 10.22 -9.25 12.33
C ARG A 322 11.73 -9.16 12.07
N ALA A 323 12.33 -10.19 11.49
CA ALA A 323 13.76 -10.21 11.18
C ALA A 323 14.12 -9.06 10.22
N GLY A 324 13.32 -8.88 9.17
CA GLY A 324 13.44 -7.76 8.25
C GLY A 324 13.17 -6.42 8.91
N GLY A 325 12.10 -6.32 9.70
CA GLY A 325 11.75 -5.10 10.46
C GLY A 325 12.85 -4.67 11.43
N GLN A 326 13.51 -5.61 12.11
CA GLN A 326 14.66 -5.31 12.99
C GLN A 326 15.87 -4.79 12.19
N ALA A 327 16.10 -5.29 10.98
CA ALA A 327 17.17 -4.78 10.12
C ALA A 327 16.85 -3.35 9.65
N ALA A 328 15.61 -3.07 9.24
CA ALA A 328 15.17 -1.73 8.89
C ALA A 328 15.27 -0.76 10.09
N GLN A 329 14.81 -1.17 11.28
CA GLN A 329 14.87 -0.36 12.50
C GLN A 329 16.31 0.07 12.83
N LYS A 330 17.28 -0.85 12.74
CA LYS A 330 18.69 -0.52 12.94
C LYS A 330 19.21 0.52 11.95
N ASN A 331 18.70 0.54 10.71
CA ASN A 331 19.09 1.53 9.71
C ASN A 331 18.45 2.89 9.99
N LEU A 332 17.19 2.93 10.46
CA LEU A 332 16.56 4.16 10.93
C LEU A 332 17.34 4.76 12.11
N GLU A 333 17.69 3.94 13.10
CA GLU A 333 18.50 4.36 14.26
C GLU A 333 19.90 4.84 13.86
N LEU A 334 20.51 4.22 12.84
CA LEU A 334 21.82 4.63 12.31
C LEU A 334 21.78 5.97 11.58
N LEU A 335 20.67 6.27 10.90
CA LEU A 335 20.44 7.57 10.25
C LEU A 335 20.16 8.67 11.27
N GLY A 336 19.52 8.33 12.39
CA GLY A 336 19.12 9.27 13.43
C GLY A 336 17.88 10.08 13.06
N ASP A 337 17.54 11.04 13.90
CA ASP A 337 16.30 11.82 13.83
C ASP A 337 16.23 12.71 12.57
N ILE A 338 15.02 12.94 12.08
CA ILE A 338 14.75 13.92 11.02
C ILE A 338 14.66 15.30 11.65
N ASN A 339 15.50 16.24 11.18
CA ASN A 339 15.54 17.60 11.70
C ASN A 339 14.53 18.49 10.94
N TYR A 340 13.47 18.89 11.62
CA TYR A 340 12.51 19.88 11.14
C TYR A 340 12.87 21.27 11.64
N THR A 341 12.59 22.30 10.82
CA THR A 341 12.85 23.70 11.18
C THR A 341 11.73 24.26 12.07
N GLU A 342 11.97 25.48 12.62
CA GLU A 342 10.94 26.18 13.38
C GLU A 342 9.73 26.54 12.50
N GLU A 343 9.96 26.89 11.22
CA GLU A 343 8.89 27.18 10.25
C GLU A 343 8.06 25.94 9.95
N GLU A 344 8.68 24.77 9.77
CA GLU A 344 7.99 23.50 9.57
C GLU A 344 7.19 23.09 10.80
N THR A 345 7.71 23.33 11.99
CA THR A 345 7.02 23.10 13.25
C THR A 345 5.84 24.08 13.43
N ALA A 346 6.00 25.33 13.07
CA ALA A 346 4.91 26.30 13.07
C ALA A 346 3.82 25.95 12.05
N PHE A 347 4.20 25.47 10.88
CA PHE A 347 3.25 24.91 9.89
C PHE A 347 2.48 23.71 10.46
N ALA A 348 3.18 22.79 11.14
CA ALA A 348 2.57 21.63 11.79
C ALA A 348 1.51 22.03 12.82
N TYR A 349 1.77 23.01 13.67
CA TYR A 349 0.80 23.52 14.65
C TYR A 349 -0.45 24.10 13.98
N LYS A 350 -0.30 24.82 12.86
CA LYS A 350 -1.43 25.37 12.09
C LYS A 350 -2.27 24.27 11.43
N ILE A 351 -1.64 23.23 10.85
CA ILE A 351 -2.33 22.03 10.33
C ILE A 351 -3.16 21.37 11.43
N GLN A 352 -2.58 21.17 12.61
CA GLN A 352 -3.27 20.55 13.76
C GLN A 352 -4.44 21.39 14.23
N GLU A 353 -4.29 22.72 14.31
CA GLU A 353 -5.36 23.64 14.64
C GLU A 353 -6.50 23.58 13.59
N ALA A 354 -6.17 23.67 12.30
CA ALA A 354 -7.14 23.64 11.21
C ALA A 354 -7.87 22.29 11.08
N THR A 355 -7.27 21.19 11.56
CA THR A 355 -7.87 19.85 11.57
C THR A 355 -8.50 19.47 12.91
N GLY A 356 -8.51 20.37 13.90
CA GLY A 356 -9.07 20.11 15.24
C GLY A 356 -8.29 19.07 16.03
N LYS A 357 -6.98 18.93 15.78
CA LYS A 357 -6.10 17.97 16.46
C LYS A 357 -5.28 18.66 17.55
N PRO A 358 -4.83 17.91 18.57
CA PRO A 358 -3.91 18.46 19.58
C PRO A 358 -2.63 19.01 18.93
N LYS A 359 -2.13 20.16 19.42
CA LYS A 359 -0.88 20.81 18.94
C LYS A 359 0.35 20.04 19.46
N LEU A 360 0.66 18.92 18.85
CA LEU A 360 1.80 18.04 19.16
C LEU A 360 3.04 18.33 18.29
N GLY A 361 2.89 19.18 17.26
CA GLY A 361 3.95 19.52 16.32
C GLY A 361 4.24 18.40 15.33
N ILE A 362 5.48 18.37 14.83
CA ILE A 362 5.99 17.33 13.96
C ILE A 362 7.10 16.55 14.68
N ASP A 363 7.05 15.24 14.60
CA ASP A 363 7.95 14.37 15.35
C ASP A 363 8.98 13.73 14.41
N GLY A 364 10.21 14.16 14.50
CA GLY A 364 11.34 13.61 13.73
C GLY A 364 12.08 12.46 14.43
N ALA A 365 11.74 12.15 15.69
CA ALA A 365 12.45 11.14 16.47
C ALA A 365 12.14 9.72 16.00
N ILE A 366 13.16 8.88 16.02
CA ILE A 366 13.00 7.46 15.70
C ILE A 366 12.30 6.75 16.87
N LYS A 367 11.13 6.19 16.60
CA LYS A 367 10.39 5.39 17.59
C LYS A 367 10.90 3.95 17.60
N PRO A 368 10.73 3.23 18.74
CA PRO A 368 11.01 1.80 18.80
C PRO A 368 10.23 1.02 17.73
N LEU A 369 10.77 -0.13 17.32
CA LEU A 369 10.09 -1.07 16.45
C LEU A 369 8.67 -1.33 16.92
N ARG A 370 7.69 -1.14 16.04
CA ARG A 370 6.29 -1.44 16.33
C ARG A 370 6.04 -2.93 16.26
N GLU A 371 5.64 -3.52 17.39
CA GLU A 371 5.38 -4.96 17.49
C GLU A 371 4.00 -5.34 16.93
N THR A 372 3.89 -6.59 16.46
CA THR A 372 2.63 -7.17 16.00
C THR A 372 1.58 -7.15 17.12
N LEU A 373 0.40 -6.66 16.81
CA LEU A 373 -0.78 -6.72 17.68
C LEU A 373 -1.65 -7.93 17.32
N GLU A 374 -2.33 -8.50 18.31
CA GLU A 374 -3.26 -9.63 18.11
C GLU A 374 -4.42 -9.26 17.16
N HIS A 375 -4.98 -8.06 17.35
CA HIS A 375 -6.03 -7.49 16.52
C HIS A 375 -5.57 -6.13 15.99
N PRO A 376 -4.87 -6.09 14.85
CA PRO A 376 -4.42 -4.84 14.28
C PRO A 376 -5.62 -3.96 13.93
N GLY A 377 -5.54 -2.70 14.36
CA GLY A 377 -6.45 -1.66 13.88
C GLY A 377 -5.88 -1.02 12.64
N GLY A 378 -6.69 -0.19 11.98
CA GLY A 378 -6.21 0.66 10.89
C GLY A 378 -6.74 0.28 9.52
N GLY A 379 -5.97 0.63 8.48
CA GLY A 379 -6.34 0.45 7.08
C GLY A 379 -6.07 -0.95 6.55
N SER A 380 -6.33 -1.07 5.28
CA SER A 380 -6.02 -2.22 4.45
C SER A 380 -5.11 -1.75 3.32
N THR A 381 -4.23 -2.58 2.82
CA THR A 381 -3.37 -2.30 1.66
C THR A 381 -3.11 -3.57 0.88
N ASP A 382 -3.00 -3.47 -0.44
CA ASP A 382 -2.66 -4.59 -1.32
C ASP A 382 -1.20 -5.05 -1.23
N VAL A 383 -0.36 -4.36 -0.44
CA VAL A 383 0.95 -4.88 0.02
C VAL A 383 0.76 -6.17 0.83
N GLY A 384 -0.42 -6.37 1.46
CA GLY A 384 -0.78 -7.62 2.10
C GLY A 384 -0.60 -8.82 1.17
N ASP A 385 -1.11 -8.73 -0.05
CA ASP A 385 -1.01 -9.80 -1.06
C ASP A 385 0.43 -10.11 -1.46
N VAL A 386 1.25 -9.08 -1.67
CA VAL A 386 2.70 -9.25 -1.91
C VAL A 386 3.36 -9.97 -0.73
N SER A 387 2.98 -9.63 0.51
CA SER A 387 3.54 -10.21 1.72
C SER A 387 3.24 -11.70 1.92
N PHE A 388 2.23 -12.24 1.25
CA PHE A 388 1.94 -13.68 1.21
C PHE A 388 2.66 -14.43 0.08
N LEU A 389 3.25 -13.71 -0.88
CA LEU A 389 4.06 -14.29 -1.96
C LEU A 389 5.55 -14.26 -1.60
N VAL A 390 6.04 -13.16 -1.08
CA VAL A 390 7.44 -12.91 -0.76
C VAL A 390 7.58 -12.25 0.62
N PRO A 391 8.65 -12.59 1.40
CA PRO A 391 8.89 -11.88 2.66
C PRO A 391 9.00 -10.39 2.42
N THR A 392 8.15 -9.58 3.10
CA THR A 392 8.07 -8.13 2.90
C THR A 392 8.51 -7.39 4.16
N VAL A 393 9.45 -6.46 3.99
CA VAL A 393 10.03 -5.63 5.05
C VAL A 393 9.46 -4.23 4.96
N ARG A 394 8.88 -3.72 6.06
CA ARG A 394 8.15 -2.45 6.09
C ARG A 394 8.64 -1.49 7.16
N PHE A 395 8.52 -0.19 6.88
CA PHE A 395 8.68 0.88 7.88
C PHE A 395 7.89 2.14 7.46
N GLY A 396 7.55 2.95 8.44
CA GLY A 396 6.97 4.29 8.22
C GLY A 396 8.01 5.38 8.42
N VAL A 397 7.82 6.52 7.73
CA VAL A 397 8.64 7.72 7.90
C VAL A 397 7.75 8.95 8.04
N THR A 398 8.07 9.82 8.98
CA THR A 398 7.36 11.09 9.20
C THR A 398 7.39 11.96 7.94
N THR A 399 6.20 12.24 7.40
CA THR A 399 5.95 13.14 6.26
C THR A 399 4.84 14.13 6.55
N ALA A 400 4.21 14.03 7.73
CA ALA A 400 3.13 14.90 8.17
C ALA A 400 3.18 15.10 9.70
N PRO A 401 2.53 16.15 10.23
CA PRO A 401 2.45 16.44 11.66
C PRO A 401 1.80 15.30 12.44
N LYS A 402 2.14 15.17 13.72
CA LYS A 402 1.59 14.15 14.63
C LYS A 402 0.06 14.22 14.70
N GLY A 403 -0.61 13.07 14.46
CA GLY A 403 -2.07 12.96 14.51
C GLY A 403 -2.79 13.57 13.29
N THR A 404 -2.08 13.91 12.22
CA THR A 404 -2.70 14.36 10.94
C THR A 404 -3.69 13.31 10.44
N PRO A 405 -4.95 13.68 10.11
CA PRO A 405 -5.90 12.73 9.52
C PRO A 405 -5.40 12.31 8.13
N TRP A 406 -5.23 11.01 7.94
CA TRP A 406 -4.86 10.45 6.63
C TRP A 406 -6.04 10.55 5.65
N HIS A 407 -5.79 10.46 4.36
CA HIS A 407 -6.76 10.69 3.27
C HIS A 407 -7.43 12.07 3.35
N SER A 408 -6.66 13.08 3.73
CA SER A 408 -7.14 14.45 3.88
C SER A 408 -6.26 15.48 3.16
N TRP A 409 -6.82 16.66 2.98
CA TRP A 409 -6.13 17.82 2.45
C TRP A 409 -4.82 18.16 3.22
N ALA A 410 -4.77 17.82 4.51
CA ALA A 410 -3.62 18.13 5.35
C ALA A 410 -2.37 17.31 4.95
N VAL A 411 -2.56 16.04 4.56
CA VAL A 411 -1.47 15.21 4.01
C VAL A 411 -1.02 15.74 2.66
N VAL A 412 -1.97 16.12 1.78
CA VAL A 412 -1.65 16.73 0.47
C VAL A 412 -0.80 17.99 0.64
N ALA A 413 -1.16 18.87 1.59
CA ALA A 413 -0.39 20.09 1.88
C ALA A 413 1.05 19.78 2.29
N CYS A 414 1.27 18.75 3.11
CA CYS A 414 2.61 18.35 3.57
C CYS A 414 3.41 17.64 2.48
N GLY A 415 2.76 16.86 1.61
CA GLY A 415 3.40 16.06 0.56
C GLY A 415 4.08 16.86 -0.55
N GLY A 416 3.66 18.11 -0.79
CA GLY A 416 4.25 19.01 -1.79
C GLY A 416 5.20 20.07 -1.20
N MET A 417 5.74 19.86 -0.01
CA MET A 417 6.63 20.81 0.65
C MET A 417 7.76 20.12 1.41
N SER A 418 8.64 20.91 2.02
CA SER A 418 9.87 20.43 2.69
C SER A 418 9.61 19.37 3.77
N ILE A 419 8.45 19.37 4.45
CA ILE A 419 8.09 18.34 5.44
C ILE A 419 8.04 16.97 4.75
N GLY A 420 7.28 16.84 3.66
CA GLY A 420 7.19 15.61 2.87
C GLY A 420 8.52 15.24 2.23
N HIS A 421 9.20 16.24 1.60
CA HIS A 421 10.48 16.03 0.93
C HIS A 421 11.58 15.49 1.86
N LYS A 422 11.68 16.00 3.10
CA LYS A 422 12.62 15.47 4.09
C LYS A 422 12.35 14.01 4.43
N GLY A 423 11.08 13.67 4.68
CA GLY A 423 10.69 12.30 4.94
C GLY A 423 10.97 11.37 3.73
N MET A 424 10.68 11.82 2.51
CA MET A 424 10.97 11.10 1.28
C MET A 424 12.47 10.78 1.11
N VAL A 425 13.32 11.80 1.23
CA VAL A 425 14.78 11.62 1.11
C VAL A 425 15.32 10.72 2.22
N TYR A 426 14.78 10.86 3.43
CA TYR A 426 15.12 9.98 4.56
C TYR A 426 14.72 8.53 4.28
N ALA A 427 13.50 8.30 3.76
CA ALA A 427 13.01 6.98 3.39
C ALA A 427 13.89 6.33 2.31
N ALA A 428 14.30 7.08 1.27
CA ALA A 428 15.20 6.59 0.24
C ALA A 428 16.54 6.10 0.82
N LYS A 429 17.11 6.84 1.79
CA LYS A 429 18.33 6.43 2.50
C LYS A 429 18.10 5.15 3.31
N ALA A 430 17.03 5.08 4.10
CA ALA A 430 16.71 3.91 4.92
C ALA A 430 16.45 2.66 4.08
N LEU A 431 15.71 2.80 2.97
CA LEU A 431 15.45 1.72 2.00
C LEU A 431 16.74 1.19 1.39
N SER A 432 17.59 2.08 0.85
CA SER A 432 18.85 1.70 0.21
C SER A 432 19.80 0.99 1.19
N MET A 433 19.88 1.46 2.44
CA MET A 433 20.68 0.81 3.47
C MET A 433 20.12 -0.57 3.86
N THR A 434 18.80 -0.72 3.92
CA THR A 434 18.15 -1.99 4.24
C THR A 434 18.29 -2.99 3.09
N MET A 435 18.14 -2.54 1.84
CA MET A 435 18.48 -3.37 0.67
C MET A 435 19.93 -3.80 0.67
N LEU A 436 20.89 -2.90 0.97
CA LEU A 436 22.30 -3.27 1.08
C LEU A 436 22.53 -4.39 2.08
N ASP A 437 21.86 -4.35 3.24
CA ASP A 437 21.96 -5.43 4.23
C ASP A 437 21.48 -6.77 3.66
N MET A 438 20.39 -6.77 2.83
CA MET A 438 19.92 -7.98 2.14
C MET A 438 20.91 -8.46 1.06
N PHE A 439 21.54 -7.54 0.30
CA PHE A 439 22.52 -7.90 -0.72
C PHE A 439 23.84 -8.45 -0.12
N THR A 440 24.22 -8.03 1.08
CA THR A 440 25.53 -8.31 1.65
C THR A 440 25.52 -9.30 2.82
N ASN A 441 24.34 -9.67 3.32
CA ASN A 441 24.19 -10.58 4.46
C ASN A 441 23.23 -11.75 4.13
N PRO A 442 23.74 -12.84 3.53
CA PRO A 442 22.92 -14.01 3.20
C PRO A 442 22.23 -14.65 4.41
N LYS A 443 22.83 -14.52 5.61
CA LYS A 443 22.22 -15.04 6.85
C LYS A 443 20.95 -14.28 7.19
N LEU A 444 20.94 -12.94 7.05
CA LEU A 444 19.76 -12.13 7.26
C LEU A 444 18.65 -12.50 6.26
N VAL A 445 18.99 -12.67 4.97
CA VAL A 445 18.01 -13.12 3.96
C VAL A 445 17.40 -14.46 4.34
N GLN A 446 18.23 -15.40 4.84
CA GLN A 446 17.73 -16.70 5.28
C GLN A 446 16.80 -16.57 6.50
N GLU A 447 17.16 -15.77 7.51
CA GLU A 447 16.31 -15.50 8.69
C GLU A 447 14.97 -14.90 8.30
N VAL A 448 14.95 -13.94 7.37
CA VAL A 448 13.75 -13.30 6.81
C VAL A 448 12.87 -14.32 6.09
N LYS A 449 13.48 -15.21 5.28
CA LYS A 449 12.74 -16.27 4.57
C LYS A 449 12.21 -17.37 5.51
N ASP A 450 12.96 -17.72 6.53
CA ASP A 450 12.54 -18.75 7.49
C ASP A 450 11.36 -18.25 8.33
N GLU A 451 11.38 -16.99 8.77
CA GLU A 451 10.25 -16.39 9.46
C GLU A 451 9.02 -16.30 8.56
N PHE A 452 9.17 -15.88 7.30
CA PHE A 452 8.08 -15.85 6.32
C PHE A 452 7.43 -17.23 6.18
N LYS A 453 8.22 -18.28 5.97
CA LYS A 453 7.72 -19.66 5.88
C LYS A 453 7.00 -20.10 7.15
N ALA A 454 7.53 -19.79 8.31
CA ALA A 454 6.94 -20.14 9.59
C ALA A 454 5.60 -19.44 9.81
N ARG A 455 5.49 -18.14 9.47
CA ARG A 455 4.25 -17.38 9.62
C ARG A 455 3.18 -17.73 8.59
N LYS A 456 3.58 -17.91 7.32
CA LYS A 456 2.66 -18.35 6.25
C LYS A 456 2.14 -19.77 6.49
N GLY A 457 2.96 -20.64 7.07
CA GLY A 457 2.63 -22.03 7.33
C GLY A 457 2.24 -22.77 6.04
N THR A 458 1.11 -23.46 6.08
CA THR A 458 0.54 -24.21 4.94
C THR A 458 -0.44 -23.39 4.10
N TYR A 459 -0.66 -22.11 4.43
CA TYR A 459 -1.60 -21.28 3.70
C TYR A 459 -1.20 -21.14 2.23
N GLN A 460 -2.14 -21.45 1.33
CA GLN A 460 -1.96 -21.25 -0.10
C GLN A 460 -2.57 -19.91 -0.48
N TYR A 461 -1.72 -19.00 -0.99
CA TYR A 461 -2.19 -17.71 -1.44
C TYR A 461 -3.09 -17.85 -2.67
N GLU A 462 -4.24 -17.19 -2.62
CA GLU A 462 -5.15 -17.04 -3.74
C GLU A 462 -5.62 -15.59 -3.82
N GLY A 463 -5.20 -14.90 -4.88
CA GLY A 463 -5.59 -13.51 -5.13
C GLY A 463 -7.07 -13.42 -5.54
N LEU A 464 -7.83 -12.56 -4.86
CA LEU A 464 -9.24 -12.30 -5.19
C LEU A 464 -9.36 -11.07 -6.09
N VAL A 465 -9.26 -11.31 -7.39
CA VAL A 465 -9.51 -10.32 -8.44
C VAL A 465 -10.60 -10.79 -9.38
N PRO A 466 -11.41 -9.90 -9.95
CA PRO A 466 -12.37 -10.26 -10.98
C PRO A 466 -11.69 -10.98 -12.17
N PRO A 467 -12.41 -11.86 -12.89
CA PRO A 467 -11.90 -12.40 -14.14
C PRO A 467 -11.75 -11.28 -15.18
N GLY A 468 -10.76 -11.43 -16.07
CA GLY A 468 -10.48 -10.45 -17.13
C GLY A 468 -9.40 -9.43 -16.77
N PRO A 469 -9.22 -8.36 -17.57
CA PRO A 469 -8.23 -7.33 -17.34
C PRO A 469 -8.62 -6.40 -16.18
N PRO A 470 -7.68 -5.58 -15.66
CA PRO A 470 -7.98 -4.54 -14.69
C PRO A 470 -9.04 -3.55 -15.22
N PRO A 471 -9.84 -2.93 -14.33
CA PRO A 471 -10.91 -2.02 -14.72
C PRO A 471 -10.38 -0.62 -15.11
N VAL A 472 -9.45 -0.56 -16.05
CA VAL A 472 -8.84 0.67 -16.55
C VAL A 472 -9.91 1.57 -17.17
N GLY A 473 -9.93 2.87 -16.79
CA GLY A 473 -10.91 3.85 -17.28
C GLY A 473 -12.29 3.78 -16.64
N GLN A 474 -12.51 2.90 -15.66
CA GLN A 474 -13.75 2.90 -14.86
C GLN A 474 -13.59 3.85 -13.67
N GLN A 475 -14.57 4.74 -13.46
CA GLN A 475 -14.64 5.67 -12.31
C GLN A 475 -15.39 5.10 -11.12
#